data_e225ad3483b0d836670873b6a391908d
#
_entry.id   e225ad3483b0d836670873b6a391908d
#
_cell.length_a   1.000
_cell.length_b   1.000
_cell.length_c   1.000
_cell.angle_alpha   90.00
_cell.angle_beta   90.00
_cell.angle_gamma   90.00
#
_symmetry.space_group_name_H-M   'P 1'
#
loop_
_entity.id
_entity.type
_entity.pdbx_description
1 polymer ?
#
loop_
_entity_poly.entity_id
_entity_poly.type
_entity_poly.pdbx_seq_one_letter_code
_entity_poly.pdbx_strand_id
1 'polypeptide(L)'
;ESHPASSAAPTTRPPINAGRATEVTAAVRLRLLAPAAPPIPADAPPVGAVPGLPEAAPAVQRWAVDLESSTIAQLQTTCWTLPPLTVAEMYADPQPVLAALAEPGAITDDVIRWRGAGTTVTVDRAAIESGYACPRVFPAGAEPGYDDADARHTVRRYLARLTGEPLDPADKEGTHPLLCAATPATWDPQGTGSPVRAPLADNPGRLTGTTAFADQQINSSQLRAGYVRVQVPVTNSSGVTQSRTFTLREGSDGYCIGDVSP
;
A
#
# COMPACT_ATOMS: atom_id res chain seq x y z
N GLU A 1 -79.34 -7.82 32.94
CA GLU A 1 -80.21 -8.91 32.45
C GLU A 1 -79.50 -9.65 31.30
N SER A 2 -79.27 -10.92 31.61
CA SER A 2 -79.25 -12.08 30.69
C SER A 2 -78.20 -12.19 29.61
N HIS A 3 -77.22 -13.01 29.94
CA HIS A 3 -76.54 -13.85 28.97
C HIS A 3 -77.44 -14.85 28.25
N PRO A 4 -77.04 -15.39 27.05
CA PRO A 4 -76.46 -16.72 27.18
C PRO A 4 -75.26 -16.99 26.26
N ALA A 5 -74.59 -18.03 26.69
CA ALA A 5 -73.45 -18.72 26.06
C ALA A 5 -73.76 -19.37 24.70
N SER A 6 -72.73 -19.57 23.88
CA SER A 6 -72.73 -20.61 22.86
C SER A 6 -71.30 -21.09 22.57
N SER A 7 -71.05 -22.25 23.00
CA SER A 7 -70.54 -23.50 22.47
C SER A 7 -69.38 -23.43 21.42
N ALA A 8 -68.25 -23.94 21.86
CA ALA A 8 -67.11 -24.31 21.04
C ALA A 8 -67.30 -25.67 20.37
N ALA A 9 -66.94 -25.81 19.11
CA ALA A 9 -66.72 -27.09 18.43
C ALA A 9 -65.22 -27.28 18.14
N PRO A 10 -64.68 -28.49 18.23
CA PRO A 10 -63.26 -28.75 18.04
C PRO A 10 -62.89 -28.91 16.55
N THR A 11 -61.91 -28.18 16.10
CA THR A 11 -61.37 -28.34 14.76
C THR A 11 -60.16 -29.27 14.82
N THR A 12 -60.27 -30.37 14.14
CA THR A 12 -59.30 -31.41 13.93
C THR A 12 -58.13 -30.90 13.10
N ARG A 13 -56.93 -31.10 13.59
CA ARG A 13 -55.64 -30.76 12.94
C ARG A 13 -55.22 -31.92 12.03
N PRO A 14 -54.88 -31.68 10.75
CA PRO A 14 -54.29 -32.72 9.91
C PRO A 14 -52.79 -32.88 10.20
N PRO A 15 -52.19 -34.03 9.92
CA PRO A 15 -50.81 -34.36 10.26
C PRO A 15 -49.83 -33.63 9.39
N ILE A 16 -48.77 -33.15 10.02
CA ILE A 16 -47.61 -32.56 9.34
C ILE A 16 -46.78 -33.69 8.72
N ASN A 17 -46.76 -33.74 7.43
CA ASN A 17 -45.87 -34.64 6.69
C ASN A 17 -44.47 -34.06 6.62
N ALA A 18 -43.54 -34.87 7.04
CA ALA A 18 -42.11 -34.66 6.99
C ALA A 18 -41.57 -34.56 5.56
N GLY A 19 -40.48 -33.89 5.42
CA GLY A 19 -39.62 -34.04 4.25
C GLY A 19 -39.40 -32.73 3.48
N ARG A 20 -38.65 -31.82 4.07
CA ARG A 20 -37.89 -30.86 3.27
C ARG A 20 -36.41 -31.15 3.49
N ALA A 21 -35.86 -31.88 2.55
CA ALA A 21 -34.43 -31.97 2.38
C ALA A 21 -33.83 -30.58 2.30
N THR A 22 -32.97 -30.27 3.22
CA THR A 22 -32.12 -29.06 3.16
C THR A 22 -31.17 -29.22 2.01
N GLU A 23 -31.50 -28.61 0.86
CA GLU A 23 -30.50 -28.35 -0.18
C GLU A 23 -29.48 -27.37 0.42
N VAL A 24 -28.33 -27.92 0.82
CA VAL A 24 -27.13 -27.17 1.08
C VAL A 24 -26.65 -26.66 -0.27
N THR A 25 -27.07 -25.47 -0.61
CA THR A 25 -26.50 -24.73 -1.74
C THR A 25 -25.05 -24.42 -1.36
N ALA A 26 -24.14 -25.27 -1.81
CA ALA A 26 -22.72 -24.98 -1.79
C ALA A 26 -22.48 -23.73 -2.65
N ALA A 27 -22.44 -22.55 -2.02
CA ALA A 27 -21.98 -21.35 -2.65
C ALA A 27 -20.49 -21.58 -3.01
N VAL A 28 -20.25 -21.99 -4.24
CA VAL A 28 -18.92 -21.96 -4.86
C VAL A 28 -18.51 -20.51 -4.87
N ARG A 29 -17.72 -20.11 -3.86
CA ARG A 29 -16.98 -18.84 -3.88
C ARG A 29 -16.03 -18.94 -5.08
N LEU A 30 -16.43 -18.32 -6.17
CA LEU A 30 -15.53 -18.03 -7.27
C LEU A 30 -14.46 -17.10 -6.67
N ARG A 31 -13.36 -17.65 -6.19
CA ARG A 31 -12.14 -16.89 -5.98
C ARG A 31 -11.78 -16.36 -7.36
N LEU A 32 -11.95 -15.07 -7.58
CA LEU A 32 -11.26 -14.36 -8.64
C LEU A 32 -9.78 -14.64 -8.39
N LEU A 33 -9.23 -15.61 -9.13
CA LEU A 33 -7.81 -15.88 -9.12
C LEU A 33 -7.16 -14.59 -9.62
N ALA A 34 -6.37 -13.96 -8.76
CA ALA A 34 -5.46 -12.91 -9.20
C ALA A 34 -4.67 -13.47 -10.39
N PRO A 35 -4.41 -12.67 -11.43
CA PRO A 35 -3.62 -13.13 -12.56
C PRO A 35 -2.32 -13.72 -12.03
N ALA A 36 -2.00 -14.93 -12.51
CA ALA A 36 -0.77 -15.59 -12.10
C ALA A 36 0.43 -14.72 -12.45
N ALA A 37 1.34 -14.57 -11.50
CA ALA A 37 2.55 -13.80 -11.74
C ALA A 37 3.32 -14.39 -12.95
N PRO A 38 4.00 -13.56 -13.77
CA PRO A 38 4.73 -14.03 -14.94
C PRO A 38 5.74 -15.12 -14.59
N PRO A 39 5.95 -16.10 -15.47
CA PRO A 39 6.98 -17.13 -15.26
C PRO A 39 8.37 -16.48 -15.19
N ILE A 40 9.23 -17.05 -14.36
CA ILE A 40 10.62 -16.60 -14.25
C ILE A 40 11.44 -17.34 -15.33
N PRO A 41 12.20 -16.64 -16.18
CA PRO A 41 13.09 -17.23 -17.15
C PRO A 41 14.16 -18.12 -16.48
N ALA A 42 14.62 -19.17 -17.19
CA ALA A 42 15.62 -20.08 -16.63
C ALA A 42 17.01 -19.45 -16.42
N ASP A 43 17.30 -18.38 -17.14
CA ASP A 43 18.52 -17.57 -17.08
C ASP A 43 18.39 -16.34 -16.19
N ALA A 44 17.29 -16.21 -15.43
CA ALA A 44 17.07 -15.09 -14.54
C ALA A 44 18.17 -14.98 -13.47
N PRO A 45 18.54 -13.74 -13.07
CA PRO A 45 19.50 -13.53 -12.00
C PRO A 45 19.12 -14.30 -10.73
N PRO A 46 20.08 -14.94 -10.05
CA PRO A 46 19.79 -15.68 -8.84
C PRO A 46 19.38 -14.73 -7.70
N VAL A 47 18.36 -15.11 -6.95
CA VAL A 47 17.96 -14.45 -5.70
C VAL A 47 17.98 -15.48 -4.59
N GLY A 48 18.71 -15.16 -3.51
CA GLY A 48 18.88 -16.04 -2.37
C GLY A 48 17.56 -16.27 -1.63
N ALA A 49 17.35 -17.51 -1.22
CA ALA A 49 16.16 -17.92 -0.52
C ALA A 49 16.02 -17.19 0.82
N VAL A 50 14.78 -16.98 1.23
CA VAL A 50 14.42 -16.36 2.52
C VAL A 50 13.77 -17.43 3.39
N PRO A 51 14.43 -17.91 4.45
CA PRO A 51 13.85 -18.89 5.34
C PRO A 51 12.52 -18.39 5.94
N GLY A 52 11.47 -19.21 5.83
CA GLY A 52 10.13 -18.85 6.31
C GLY A 52 9.28 -17.99 5.37
N LEU A 53 9.81 -17.59 4.20
CA LEU A 53 9.07 -16.81 3.21
C LEU A 53 9.50 -17.22 1.78
N PRO A 54 9.14 -18.42 1.31
CA PRO A 54 9.61 -18.93 0.03
C PRO A 54 9.19 -18.12 -1.18
N GLU A 55 8.10 -17.36 -1.09
CA GLU A 55 7.60 -16.48 -2.15
C GLU A 55 8.42 -15.20 -2.35
N ALA A 56 9.29 -14.82 -1.40
CA ALA A 56 10.06 -13.58 -1.46
C ALA A 56 11.08 -13.60 -2.61
N ALA A 57 11.89 -14.65 -2.71
CA ALA A 57 12.89 -14.76 -3.76
C ALA A 57 12.27 -14.72 -5.17
N PRO A 58 11.22 -15.48 -5.52
CA PRO A 58 10.56 -15.39 -6.81
C PRO A 58 9.99 -14.00 -7.13
N ALA A 59 9.43 -13.29 -6.17
CA ALA A 59 8.86 -11.96 -6.37
C ALA A 59 9.93 -10.93 -6.73
N VAL A 60 11.07 -10.97 -6.05
CA VAL A 60 12.21 -10.09 -6.33
C VAL A 60 12.94 -10.52 -7.60
N GLN A 61 12.99 -11.83 -7.90
CA GLN A 61 13.65 -12.35 -9.10
C GLN A 61 12.98 -11.86 -10.39
N ARG A 62 11.65 -11.72 -10.42
CA ARG A 62 10.95 -11.12 -11.57
C ARG A 62 11.38 -9.68 -11.80
N TRP A 63 11.51 -8.90 -10.74
CA TRP A 63 12.05 -7.56 -10.82
C TRP A 63 13.54 -7.56 -11.27
N ALA A 64 14.37 -8.48 -10.80
CA ALA A 64 15.78 -8.57 -11.17
C ALA A 64 15.97 -8.85 -12.67
N VAL A 65 15.07 -9.60 -13.30
CA VAL A 65 15.02 -9.77 -14.78
C VAL A 65 14.80 -8.42 -15.46
N ASP A 66 13.87 -7.62 -14.96
CA ASP A 66 13.59 -6.30 -15.52
C ASP A 66 14.76 -5.33 -15.27
N LEU A 67 15.45 -5.44 -14.13
CA LEU A 67 16.63 -4.62 -13.83
C LEU A 67 17.73 -4.80 -14.89
N GLU A 68 17.92 -6.01 -15.42
CA GLU A 68 18.92 -6.29 -16.45
C GLU A 68 18.46 -5.90 -17.87
N SER A 69 17.18 -5.95 -18.14
CA SER A 69 16.63 -5.86 -19.49
C SER A 69 15.89 -4.56 -19.80
N SER A 70 15.46 -3.83 -18.78
CA SER A 70 14.64 -2.63 -18.93
C SER A 70 15.45 -1.34 -18.82
N THR A 71 14.94 -0.27 -19.41
CA THR A 71 15.47 1.08 -19.18
C THR A 71 15.04 1.60 -17.80
N ILE A 72 15.78 2.58 -17.28
CA ILE A 72 15.40 3.26 -16.03
C ILE A 72 13.98 3.84 -16.11
N ALA A 73 13.57 4.41 -17.23
CA ALA A 73 12.22 4.94 -17.42
C ALA A 73 11.13 3.86 -17.31
N GLN A 74 11.40 2.66 -17.82
CA GLN A 74 10.49 1.52 -17.66
C GLN A 74 10.43 1.06 -16.21
N LEU A 75 11.57 0.97 -15.52
CA LEU A 75 11.61 0.63 -14.09
C LEU A 75 10.90 1.66 -13.21
N GLN A 76 11.03 2.95 -13.53
CA GLN A 76 10.26 4.01 -12.85
C GLN A 76 8.75 3.83 -13.00
N THR A 77 8.31 3.36 -14.16
CA THR A 77 6.87 3.08 -14.40
C THR A 77 6.42 1.82 -13.66
N THR A 78 7.20 0.75 -13.71
CA THR A 78 6.85 -0.52 -13.07
C THR A 78 6.96 -0.42 -11.54
N CYS A 79 7.95 0.30 -11.04
CA CYS A 79 8.15 0.54 -9.60
C CYS A 79 7.45 1.83 -9.12
N TRP A 80 6.24 2.04 -9.57
CA TRP A 80 5.45 3.25 -9.31
C TRP A 80 5.20 3.56 -7.81
N THR A 81 5.40 2.60 -6.94
CA THR A 81 5.32 2.81 -5.48
C THR A 81 6.51 3.60 -4.93
N LEU A 82 7.62 3.66 -5.68
CA LEU A 82 8.86 4.35 -5.30
C LEU A 82 8.97 5.70 -6.04
N PRO A 83 9.62 6.71 -5.43
CA PRO A 83 9.89 7.97 -6.11
C PRO A 83 10.75 7.74 -7.38
N PRO A 84 10.39 8.33 -8.54
CA PRO A 84 11.11 8.07 -9.79
C PRO A 84 12.61 8.41 -9.75
N LEU A 85 13.00 9.49 -9.09
CA LEU A 85 14.43 9.83 -8.95
C LEU A 85 15.16 8.83 -8.07
N THR A 86 14.55 8.39 -6.99
CA THR A 86 15.08 7.35 -6.11
C THR A 86 15.29 6.03 -6.88
N VAL A 87 14.32 5.63 -7.73
CA VAL A 87 14.47 4.48 -8.63
C VAL A 87 15.69 4.65 -9.54
N ALA A 88 15.85 5.82 -10.16
CA ALA A 88 16.98 6.09 -11.04
C ALA A 88 18.33 6.01 -10.33
N GLU A 89 18.41 6.52 -9.10
CA GLU A 89 19.64 6.51 -8.30
C GLU A 89 19.96 5.09 -7.79
N MET A 90 18.98 4.39 -7.22
CA MET A 90 19.17 3.04 -6.67
C MET A 90 19.55 1.99 -7.72
N TYR A 91 19.05 2.14 -8.94
CA TYR A 91 19.20 1.14 -10.00
C TYR A 91 20.19 1.55 -11.08
N ALA A 92 20.93 2.64 -10.88
CA ALA A 92 21.94 3.13 -11.82
C ALA A 92 23.06 2.13 -12.10
N ASP A 93 23.46 1.36 -11.08
CA ASP A 93 24.43 0.27 -11.20
C ASP A 93 23.80 -1.03 -10.71
N PRO A 94 23.35 -1.91 -11.61
CA PRO A 94 22.68 -3.15 -11.24
C PRO A 94 23.61 -4.20 -10.62
N GLN A 95 24.91 -4.18 -10.89
CA GLN A 95 25.81 -5.26 -10.49
C GLN A 95 25.92 -5.44 -8.97
N PRO A 96 26.14 -4.40 -8.14
CA PRO A 96 26.15 -4.55 -6.69
C PRO A 96 24.82 -5.03 -6.11
N VAL A 97 23.70 -4.63 -6.73
CA VAL A 97 22.34 -5.01 -6.33
C VAL A 97 22.13 -6.51 -6.56
N LEU A 98 22.45 -7.00 -7.76
CA LEU A 98 22.34 -8.41 -8.13
C LEU A 98 23.26 -9.29 -7.29
N ALA A 99 24.48 -8.82 -7.02
CA ALA A 99 25.42 -9.52 -6.15
C ALA A 99 24.87 -9.65 -4.70
N ALA A 100 24.25 -8.61 -4.17
CA ALA A 100 23.64 -8.67 -2.85
C ALA A 100 22.43 -9.61 -2.83
N LEU A 101 21.61 -9.61 -3.88
CA LEU A 101 20.44 -10.50 -4.01
C LEU A 101 20.82 -11.98 -4.12
N ALA A 102 21.98 -12.31 -4.66
CA ALA A 102 22.45 -13.70 -4.75
C ALA A 102 22.74 -14.33 -3.38
N GLU A 103 22.99 -13.51 -2.35
CA GLU A 103 23.20 -13.97 -0.98
C GLU A 103 21.87 -14.42 -0.34
N PRO A 104 21.90 -15.28 0.70
CA PRO A 104 20.69 -15.62 1.44
C PRO A 104 19.99 -14.40 2.03
N GLY A 105 18.66 -14.34 1.88
CA GLY A 105 17.84 -13.31 2.49
C GLY A 105 17.43 -13.65 3.92
N ALA A 106 17.06 -12.63 4.69
CA ALA A 106 16.55 -12.75 6.05
C ALA A 106 15.34 -11.84 6.27
N ILE A 107 14.42 -12.29 7.11
CA ILE A 107 13.31 -11.46 7.60
C ILE A 107 13.80 -10.71 8.84
N THR A 108 13.63 -9.39 8.83
CA THR A 108 13.90 -8.52 9.97
C THR A 108 12.67 -7.64 10.17
N ASP A 109 11.90 -7.87 11.21
CA ASP A 109 10.60 -7.25 11.44
C ASP A 109 9.66 -7.48 10.24
N ASP A 110 9.17 -6.43 9.59
CA ASP A 110 8.31 -6.50 8.40
C ASP A 110 9.06 -6.33 7.07
N VAL A 111 10.40 -6.33 7.13
CA VAL A 111 11.27 -6.12 5.98
C VAL A 111 12.08 -7.37 5.66
N ILE A 112 12.13 -7.73 4.40
CA ILE A 112 13.02 -8.76 3.89
C ILE A 112 14.31 -8.08 3.44
N ARG A 113 15.46 -8.66 3.80
CA ARG A 113 16.76 -8.04 3.60
C ARG A 113 17.78 -9.02 3.03
N TRP A 114 18.46 -8.63 1.95
CA TRP A 114 19.64 -9.28 1.41
C TRP A 114 20.86 -8.37 1.60
N ARG A 115 21.99 -8.94 1.99
CA ARG A 115 23.21 -8.16 2.29
C ARG A 115 24.37 -8.66 1.47
N GLY A 116 24.88 -7.80 0.59
CA GLY A 116 26.16 -7.96 -0.11
C GLY A 116 27.30 -7.22 0.58
N ALA A 117 28.49 -7.28 0.00
CA ALA A 117 29.68 -6.65 0.55
C ALA A 117 29.58 -5.11 0.66
N GLY A 118 28.97 -4.46 -0.31
CA GLY A 118 28.83 -2.99 -0.37
C GLY A 118 27.38 -2.50 -0.41
N THR A 119 26.40 -3.39 -0.43
CA THR A 119 25.01 -3.08 -0.73
C THR A 119 24.07 -3.88 0.14
N THR A 120 23.04 -3.22 0.64
CA THR A 120 21.90 -3.84 1.31
C THR A 120 20.65 -3.63 0.45
N VAL A 121 19.92 -4.69 0.17
CA VAL A 121 18.67 -4.67 -0.58
C VAL A 121 17.53 -5.04 0.35
N THR A 122 16.46 -4.25 0.34
CA THR A 122 15.30 -4.48 1.22
C THR A 122 14.01 -4.45 0.43
N VAL A 123 13.05 -5.26 0.87
CA VAL A 123 11.70 -5.29 0.32
C VAL A 123 10.71 -5.37 1.48
N ASP A 124 9.66 -4.56 1.42
CA ASP A 124 8.57 -4.63 2.37
C ASP A 124 7.79 -5.93 2.17
N ARG A 125 7.42 -6.57 3.27
CA ARG A 125 6.70 -7.84 3.22
C ARG A 125 5.41 -7.76 2.39
N ALA A 126 4.69 -6.64 2.49
CA ALA A 126 3.47 -6.40 1.71
C ALA A 126 3.72 -6.38 0.18
N ALA A 127 4.89 -5.95 -0.27
CA ALA A 127 5.22 -5.94 -1.70
C ALA A 127 5.39 -7.34 -2.30
N ILE A 128 5.75 -8.34 -1.49
CA ILE A 128 5.91 -9.73 -1.93
C ILE A 128 4.58 -10.35 -2.38
N GLU A 129 3.48 -9.97 -1.75
CA GLU A 129 2.15 -10.54 -2.03
C GLU A 129 1.68 -10.30 -3.47
N SER A 130 2.17 -9.26 -4.13
CA SER A 130 1.88 -8.99 -5.54
C SER A 130 2.55 -9.98 -6.50
N GLY A 131 3.56 -10.72 -6.04
CA GLY A 131 4.40 -11.59 -6.86
C GLY A 131 5.45 -10.85 -7.71
N TYR A 132 5.53 -9.52 -7.60
CA TYR A 132 6.55 -8.67 -8.22
C TYR A 132 6.90 -7.55 -7.22
N ALA A 133 8.14 -7.50 -6.76
CA ALA A 133 8.53 -6.60 -5.70
C ALA A 133 9.75 -5.76 -6.09
N CYS A 134 9.58 -4.44 -6.14
CA CYS A 134 10.64 -3.48 -6.36
C CYS A 134 11.38 -3.21 -5.05
N PRO A 135 12.67 -3.55 -4.95
CA PRO A 135 13.43 -3.36 -3.72
C PRO A 135 13.93 -1.93 -3.55
N ARG A 136 14.19 -1.57 -2.30
CA ARG A 136 15.03 -0.44 -1.96
C ARG A 136 16.48 -0.89 -1.80
N VAL A 137 17.40 -0.01 -2.18
CA VAL A 137 18.84 -0.28 -2.18
C VAL A 137 19.53 0.75 -1.32
N PHE A 138 20.37 0.28 -0.41
CA PHE A 138 21.14 1.12 0.50
C PHE A 138 22.61 0.72 0.49
N PRO A 139 23.55 1.64 0.79
CA PRO A 139 24.92 1.27 1.10
C PRO A 139 24.99 0.28 2.26
N ALA A 140 25.96 -0.61 2.26
CA ALA A 140 26.18 -1.53 3.37
C ALA A 140 26.39 -0.76 4.68
N GLY A 141 25.70 -1.18 5.74
CA GLY A 141 25.75 -0.54 7.05
C GLY A 141 24.88 0.71 7.22
N ALA A 142 24.22 1.19 6.15
CA ALA A 142 23.19 2.21 6.30
C ALA A 142 21.91 1.58 6.88
N GLU A 143 21.27 2.32 7.78
CA GLU A 143 19.92 1.94 8.26
C GLU A 143 18.89 2.26 7.16
N PRO A 144 18.07 1.28 6.78
CA PRO A 144 16.95 1.51 5.87
C PRO A 144 15.97 2.51 6.48
N GLY A 145 15.53 3.46 5.66
CA GLY A 145 14.59 4.50 6.08
C GLY A 145 13.92 5.13 4.87
N TYR A 146 13.10 6.11 5.16
CA TYR A 146 12.38 6.90 4.16
C TYR A 146 12.86 8.35 4.23
N ASP A 147 12.80 9.05 3.10
CA ASP A 147 13.27 10.42 2.98
C ASP A 147 12.16 11.38 2.51
N ASP A 148 12.54 12.63 2.29
CA ASP A 148 11.64 13.66 1.80
C ASP A 148 11.09 13.37 0.39
N ALA A 149 11.79 12.61 -0.44
CA ALA A 149 11.30 12.20 -1.75
C ALA A 149 10.14 11.20 -1.60
N ASP A 150 10.23 10.29 -0.63
CA ASP A 150 9.16 9.35 -0.29
C ASP A 150 7.91 10.09 0.22
N ALA A 151 8.10 11.09 1.07
CA ALA A 151 6.98 11.91 1.59
C ALA A 151 6.27 12.65 0.44
N ARG A 152 7.03 13.30 -0.46
CA ARG A 152 6.46 13.97 -1.65
C ARG A 152 5.75 12.97 -2.57
N HIS A 153 6.33 11.81 -2.78
CA HIS A 153 5.74 10.77 -3.64
C HIS A 153 4.45 10.20 -3.06
N THR A 154 4.37 10.04 -1.75
CA THR A 154 3.12 9.64 -1.05
C THR A 154 1.99 10.63 -1.34
N VAL A 155 2.25 11.93 -1.26
CA VAL A 155 1.26 12.96 -1.59
C VAL A 155 0.93 12.97 -3.08
N ARG A 156 1.93 12.82 -3.95
CA ARG A 156 1.73 12.69 -5.40
C ARG A 156 0.77 11.55 -5.75
N ARG A 157 0.99 10.36 -5.20
CA ARG A 157 0.12 9.20 -5.38
C ARG A 157 -1.30 9.46 -4.90
N TYR A 158 -1.44 10.04 -3.70
CA TYR A 158 -2.73 10.39 -3.13
C TYR A 158 -3.52 11.36 -4.03
N LEU A 159 -2.88 12.42 -4.51
CA LEU A 159 -3.51 13.40 -5.39
C LEU A 159 -3.82 12.82 -6.79
N ALA A 160 -2.96 11.97 -7.33
CA ALA A 160 -3.20 11.27 -8.58
C ALA A 160 -4.46 10.39 -8.51
N ARG A 161 -4.67 9.70 -7.39
CA ARG A 161 -5.93 8.95 -7.14
C ARG A 161 -7.14 9.87 -7.09
N LEU A 162 -7.05 11.02 -6.43
CA LEU A 162 -8.16 11.96 -6.30
C LEU A 162 -8.55 12.60 -7.64
N THR A 163 -7.58 12.83 -8.52
CA THR A 163 -7.83 13.37 -9.87
C THR A 163 -8.29 12.32 -10.86
N GLY A 164 -8.36 11.05 -10.47
CA GLY A 164 -8.80 9.94 -11.31
C GLY A 164 -7.71 9.39 -12.24
N GLU A 165 -6.46 9.82 -12.05
CA GLU A 165 -5.30 9.40 -12.84
C GLU A 165 -4.22 8.76 -11.93
N PRO A 166 -4.52 7.64 -11.24
CA PRO A 166 -3.53 6.97 -10.39
C PRO A 166 -2.32 6.56 -11.22
N LEU A 167 -1.15 6.51 -10.58
CA LEU A 167 0.11 6.13 -11.25
C LEU A 167 0.07 4.69 -11.81
N ASP A 168 -0.73 3.85 -11.20
CA ASP A 168 -1.02 2.48 -11.63
C ASP A 168 -2.47 2.13 -11.25
N PRO A 169 -3.18 1.33 -12.05
CA PRO A 169 -4.55 0.88 -11.71
C PRO A 169 -4.68 0.12 -10.38
N ALA A 170 -3.60 -0.50 -9.91
CA ALA A 170 -3.52 -1.17 -8.61
C ALA A 170 -3.35 -0.19 -7.44
N ASP A 171 -3.03 1.09 -7.71
CA ASP A 171 -2.80 2.10 -6.68
C ASP A 171 -4.12 2.55 -6.02
N LYS A 172 -4.60 1.76 -5.07
CA LYS A 172 -5.85 1.97 -4.34
C LYS A 172 -5.62 1.93 -2.84
N GLU A 173 -6.42 2.68 -2.09
CA GLU A 173 -6.28 2.75 -0.63
C GLU A 173 -6.43 1.39 0.06
N GLY A 174 -7.28 0.50 -0.45
CA GLY A 174 -7.48 -0.83 0.13
C GLY A 174 -6.31 -1.80 -0.05
N THR A 175 -5.44 -1.57 -1.03
CA THR A 175 -4.26 -2.43 -1.32
C THR A 175 -2.94 -1.73 -1.03
N HIS A 176 -2.91 -0.41 -1.17
CA HIS A 176 -1.73 0.42 -0.95
C HIS A 176 -2.14 1.65 -0.14
N PRO A 177 -2.40 1.51 1.17
CA PRO A 177 -2.88 2.59 2.00
C PRO A 177 -1.89 3.75 2.04
N LEU A 178 -2.40 4.97 1.90
CA LEU A 178 -1.63 6.21 1.98
C LEU A 178 -2.07 7.08 3.16
N LEU A 179 -3.28 6.84 3.71
CA LEU A 179 -3.76 7.54 4.88
C LEU A 179 -3.28 6.86 6.16
N CYS A 180 -2.96 7.64 7.18
CA CYS A 180 -2.62 7.09 8.48
C CYS A 180 -3.81 6.32 9.06
N ALA A 181 -3.55 5.13 9.60
CA ALA A 181 -4.57 4.30 10.20
C ALA A 181 -5.23 5.01 11.39
N ALA A 182 -6.54 4.77 11.55
CA ALA A 182 -7.30 5.32 12.67
C ALA A 182 -6.89 4.70 14.02
N THR A 183 -6.47 3.43 14.00
CA THR A 183 -6.10 2.65 15.18
C THR A 183 -4.86 1.80 14.89
N PRO A 184 -3.90 1.74 15.84
CA PRO A 184 -3.86 2.51 17.09
C PRO A 184 -3.69 4.02 16.84
N ALA A 185 -4.13 4.85 17.79
CA ALA A 185 -3.91 6.30 17.72
C ALA A 185 -2.42 6.59 17.88
N THR A 186 -1.80 7.12 16.82
CA THR A 186 -0.35 7.35 16.75
C THR A 186 0.01 8.76 16.27
N TRP A 187 -0.98 9.62 16.06
CA TRP A 187 -0.82 10.95 15.50
C TRP A 187 -0.47 11.98 16.58
N ASP A 188 0.75 12.49 16.56
CA ASP A 188 1.22 13.52 17.49
C ASP A 188 2.26 14.45 16.81
N PRO A 189 1.85 15.24 15.79
CA PRO A 189 2.78 16.12 15.06
C PRO A 189 3.33 17.26 15.91
N GLN A 190 2.71 17.56 17.05
CA GLN A 190 3.16 18.60 17.99
C GLN A 190 4.14 18.07 19.06
N GLY A 191 4.25 16.76 19.21
CA GLY A 191 5.12 16.15 20.24
C GLY A 191 4.62 16.33 21.65
N THR A 192 3.31 16.27 21.82
CA THR A 192 2.65 16.43 23.12
C THR A 192 2.84 15.21 24.04
N GLY A 193 3.23 14.07 23.48
CA GLY A 193 3.24 12.79 24.17
C GLY A 193 1.87 12.15 24.37
N SER A 194 0.82 12.77 23.82
CA SER A 194 -0.56 12.28 23.88
C SER A 194 -1.09 12.05 22.46
N PRO A 195 -0.73 10.93 21.82
CA PRO A 195 -1.11 10.68 20.44
C PRO A 195 -2.63 10.52 20.30
N VAL A 196 -3.18 11.05 19.22
CA VAL A 196 -4.59 11.00 18.86
C VAL A 196 -4.77 10.28 17.52
N ARG A 197 -6.01 10.16 17.05
CA ARG A 197 -6.30 9.72 15.68
C ARG A 197 -5.90 10.82 14.69
N ALA A 198 -5.39 10.43 13.54
CA ALA A 198 -5.09 11.38 12.48
C ALA A 198 -6.37 12.01 11.92
N PRO A 199 -6.42 13.33 11.67
CA PRO A 199 -7.63 14.01 11.18
C PRO A 199 -8.21 13.43 9.89
N LEU A 200 -7.38 12.99 8.94
CA LEU A 200 -7.85 12.35 7.70
C LEU A 200 -8.41 10.94 7.91
N ALA A 201 -8.04 10.25 8.98
CA ALA A 201 -8.66 8.97 9.32
C ALA A 201 -10.15 9.13 9.70
N ASP A 202 -10.52 10.29 10.25
CA ASP A 202 -11.91 10.63 10.58
C ASP A 202 -12.65 11.31 9.43
N ASN A 203 -11.93 11.93 8.49
CA ASN A 203 -12.50 12.58 7.31
C ASN A 203 -11.64 12.33 6.05
N PRO A 204 -11.63 11.10 5.52
CA PRO A 204 -10.81 10.73 4.36
C PRO A 204 -11.23 11.46 3.06
N GLY A 205 -12.44 11.97 2.99
CA GLY A 205 -12.99 12.72 1.84
C GLY A 205 -12.70 14.21 1.84
N ARG A 206 -11.85 14.74 2.71
CA ARG A 206 -11.63 16.18 2.91
C ARG A 206 -11.21 16.94 1.64
N LEU A 207 -10.52 16.30 0.70
CA LEU A 207 -10.13 16.86 -0.60
C LEU A 207 -10.96 16.33 -1.78
N THR A 208 -12.12 15.74 -1.53
CA THR A 208 -13.04 15.35 -2.59
C THR A 208 -13.36 16.55 -3.48
N GLY A 209 -13.33 16.36 -4.80
CA GLY A 209 -13.52 17.45 -5.76
C GLY A 209 -12.22 18.11 -6.23
N THR A 210 -11.06 17.57 -5.84
CA THR A 210 -9.79 17.93 -6.48
C THR A 210 -9.80 17.45 -7.92
N THR A 211 -9.45 18.36 -8.85
CA THR A 211 -9.42 18.09 -10.30
C THR A 211 -8.03 18.12 -10.90
N ALA A 212 -7.09 18.82 -10.27
CA ALA A 212 -5.69 18.90 -10.70
C ALA A 212 -4.77 19.27 -9.54
N PHE A 213 -3.49 19.04 -9.72
CA PHE A 213 -2.42 19.51 -8.82
C PHE A 213 -1.15 19.82 -9.61
N ALA A 214 -0.31 20.68 -9.07
CA ALA A 214 0.95 21.07 -9.70
C ALA A 214 2.08 20.09 -9.29
N ASP A 215 2.21 18.98 -9.98
CA ASP A 215 3.15 17.91 -9.69
C ASP A 215 4.61 18.40 -9.55
N GLN A 216 5.03 19.30 -10.44
CA GLN A 216 6.39 19.87 -10.43
C GLN A 216 6.64 20.88 -9.28
N GLN A 217 5.61 21.22 -8.51
CA GLN A 217 5.68 22.18 -7.42
C GLN A 217 5.46 21.52 -6.05
N ILE A 218 5.49 20.20 -5.99
CA ILE A 218 5.45 19.48 -4.73
C ILE A 218 6.79 19.69 -4.01
N ASN A 219 6.73 20.27 -2.83
CA ASN A 219 7.90 20.50 -1.99
C ASN A 219 7.67 19.99 -0.57
N SER A 220 8.75 19.73 0.16
CA SER A 220 8.70 19.20 1.50
C SER A 220 9.55 20.01 2.46
N SER A 221 9.20 19.94 3.73
CA SER A 221 10.01 20.47 4.83
C SER A 221 9.83 19.63 6.07
N GLN A 222 10.92 19.40 6.79
CA GLN A 222 10.88 18.67 8.06
C GLN A 222 10.04 19.46 9.08
N LEU A 223 9.09 18.79 9.71
CA LEU A 223 8.32 19.36 10.82
C LEU A 223 9.00 19.01 12.15
N ARG A 224 9.29 17.74 12.35
CA ARG A 224 10.04 17.18 13.51
C ARG A 224 10.41 15.73 13.16
N ALA A 225 11.16 15.07 14.06
CA ALA A 225 11.48 13.66 13.87
C ALA A 225 10.22 12.82 13.62
N GLY A 226 10.21 12.08 12.52
CA GLY A 226 9.10 11.24 12.09
C GLY A 226 7.90 11.98 11.48
N TYR A 227 7.97 13.32 11.28
CA TYR A 227 6.90 14.11 10.65
C TYR A 227 7.43 15.08 9.61
N VAL A 228 6.82 15.07 8.44
CA VAL A 228 7.17 15.92 7.28
C VAL A 228 5.94 16.69 6.83
N ARG A 229 6.13 17.94 6.43
CA ARG A 229 5.14 18.73 5.70
C ARG A 229 5.42 18.66 4.22
N VAL A 230 4.39 18.46 3.43
CA VAL A 230 4.45 18.52 1.96
C VAL A 230 3.45 19.56 1.49
N GLN A 231 3.92 20.52 0.69
CA GLN A 231 3.09 21.58 0.12
C GLN A 231 2.97 21.39 -1.39
N VAL A 232 1.76 21.62 -1.90
CA VAL A 232 1.46 21.52 -3.32
C VAL A 232 0.25 22.39 -3.68
N PRO A 233 0.27 23.12 -4.82
CA PRO A 233 -0.90 23.78 -5.36
C PRO A 233 -1.92 22.74 -5.86
N VAL A 234 -3.15 22.82 -5.37
CA VAL A 234 -4.25 21.90 -5.71
C VAL A 234 -5.42 22.71 -6.26
N THR A 235 -5.99 22.26 -7.38
CA THR A 235 -7.14 22.89 -8.03
C THR A 235 -8.40 22.08 -7.76
N ASN A 236 -9.47 22.76 -7.35
CA ASN A 236 -10.77 22.18 -7.08
C ASN A 236 -11.69 22.18 -8.32
N SER A 237 -12.88 21.60 -8.20
CA SER A 237 -13.89 21.54 -9.26
C SER A 237 -14.43 22.90 -9.71
N SER A 238 -14.23 23.96 -8.93
CA SER A 238 -14.55 25.35 -9.31
C SER A 238 -13.41 26.05 -10.05
N GLY A 239 -12.31 25.35 -10.34
CA GLY A 239 -11.13 25.92 -11.01
C GLY A 239 -10.25 26.77 -10.10
N VAL A 240 -10.50 26.80 -8.80
CA VAL A 240 -9.70 27.57 -7.84
C VAL A 240 -8.49 26.74 -7.41
N THR A 241 -7.29 27.32 -7.58
CA THR A 241 -6.03 26.73 -7.14
C THR A 241 -5.60 27.34 -5.82
N GLN A 242 -5.29 26.49 -4.86
CA GLN A 242 -4.79 26.86 -3.53
C GLN A 242 -3.62 25.96 -3.13
N SER A 243 -2.62 26.54 -2.45
CA SER A 243 -1.58 25.72 -1.82
C SER A 243 -2.19 24.94 -0.67
N ARG A 244 -1.95 23.62 -0.65
CA ARG A 244 -2.36 22.72 0.43
C ARG A 244 -1.13 22.21 1.15
N THR A 245 -1.21 22.11 2.46
CA THR A 245 -0.15 21.54 3.30
C THR A 245 -0.61 20.21 3.86
N PHE A 246 0.06 19.16 3.44
CA PHE A 246 -0.11 17.83 3.96
C PHE A 246 0.89 17.62 5.10
N THR A 247 0.43 17.04 6.19
CA THR A 247 1.31 16.57 7.27
C THR A 247 1.35 15.05 7.23
N LEU A 248 2.54 14.51 7.13
CA LEU A 248 2.80 13.08 7.04
C LEU A 248 3.56 12.59 8.26
N ARG A 249 3.31 11.34 8.62
CA ARG A 249 4.06 10.61 9.65
C ARG A 249 4.81 9.45 8.99
N GLU A 250 6.07 9.31 9.37
CA GLU A 250 6.87 8.14 9.02
C GLU A 250 6.41 6.92 9.83
N GLY A 251 6.23 5.80 9.14
CA GLY A 251 5.91 4.49 9.71
C GLY A 251 6.88 3.43 9.24
N SER A 252 6.63 2.17 9.59
CA SER A 252 7.43 1.01 9.16
C SER A 252 7.43 0.82 7.65
N ASP A 253 6.31 1.16 6.99
CA ASP A 253 6.05 0.87 5.58
C ASP A 253 6.11 2.13 4.70
N GLY A 254 6.68 3.22 5.20
CA GLY A 254 6.75 4.51 4.54
C GLY A 254 5.95 5.60 5.24
N TYR A 255 5.72 6.68 4.52
CA TYR A 255 4.93 7.80 5.03
C TYR A 255 3.44 7.56 4.86
N CYS A 256 2.66 7.93 5.88
CA CYS A 256 1.21 8.07 5.77
C CYS A 256 0.78 9.53 5.94
N ILE A 257 -0.28 9.92 5.24
CA ILE A 257 -0.87 11.25 5.32
C ILE A 257 -1.88 11.27 6.47
N GLY A 258 -1.67 12.12 7.45
CA GLY A 258 -2.57 12.22 8.60
C GLY A 258 -3.45 13.46 8.61
N ASP A 259 -2.99 14.54 7.99
CA ASP A 259 -3.76 15.78 7.91
C ASP A 259 -3.46 16.56 6.64
N VAL A 260 -4.41 17.39 6.25
CA VAL A 260 -4.27 18.41 5.20
C VAL A 260 -4.92 19.69 5.66
N SER A 261 -4.18 20.78 5.58
CA SER A 261 -4.66 22.14 5.89
C SER A 261 -4.79 23.00 4.65
N PRO A 262 -5.62 24.06 4.73
CA PRO A 262 -5.68 25.10 3.69
C PRO A 262 -4.33 25.73 3.43
#